data_256b88290198d53c815d194ffe91d135
#
_entry.id   256b88290198d53c815d194ffe91d135
#
_cell.length_a   1.000
_cell.length_b   1.000
_cell.length_c   1.000
_cell.angle_alpha   90.00
_cell.angle_beta   90.00
_cell.angle_gamma   90.00
#
_symmetry.space_group_name_H-M   'P 1'
#
loop_
_entity.id
_entity.type
_entity.pdbx_description
1 polymer ?
#
loop_
_entity_poly.entity_id
_entity_poly.type
_entity_poly.pdbx_seq_one_letter_code
_entity_poly.pdbx_strand_id
1 'polypeptide(L)'
;GGLFTWYGALELRAFAAVPRVWLGGRGEALRAALRYLLFALAGSLMYLLGAVLLYGAYGTLDISLLSGLALPEPIAWTAAALMTGGLLAKTALFPLHIWLPPAHAGAPAAGSAILSALVIKGSWFLVVRLWFDALPGVVSLPAAQLLAALGAAAIVLGSIGALRQERLELLVAYSTVAQIGYLFLMFPLAFGVGGEAPVRGAVRDAGVLQAISHATAKAGMFRAAGLIYASMGHDRIADLAGVARAMPLTVLAFALAGLALMGVIPSGAYLAMGLMLASAAESGQWWWTAVLQGGAAFTAGYMVLVLGNVFRRPQVPVVLVKRVSKLSEAAALALAICSLLLALAALGPVPGNLISNPLAPKELLSTLA
;
A
#
# COMPACT_ATOMS: atom_id res chain seq x y z
N GLY A 1 16.99 1.77 -17.45
CA GLY A 1 15.74 2.10 -18.13
C GLY A 1 15.22 3.46 -17.77
N GLY A 2 14.64 4.15 -18.76
CA GLY A 2 14.26 5.56 -18.62
C GLY A 2 12.93 5.77 -17.88
N LEU A 3 12.75 6.94 -17.30
CA LEU A 3 11.52 7.40 -16.64
C LEU A 3 10.30 7.32 -17.57
N PHE A 4 10.48 7.53 -18.87
CA PHE A 4 9.44 7.44 -19.87
C PHE A 4 8.92 6.00 -20.08
N THR A 5 9.82 5.02 -20.10
CA THR A 5 9.42 3.59 -20.20
C THR A 5 8.58 3.14 -19.02
N TRP A 6 8.97 3.57 -17.82
CA TRP A 6 8.20 3.28 -16.60
C TRP A 6 6.83 3.94 -16.61
N TYR A 7 6.76 5.18 -17.10
CA TYR A 7 5.48 5.87 -17.30
C TYR A 7 4.56 5.08 -18.24
N GLY A 8 5.05 4.64 -19.41
CA GLY A 8 4.26 3.84 -20.34
C GLY A 8 3.71 2.55 -19.71
N ALA A 9 4.52 1.87 -18.90
CA ALA A 9 4.09 0.69 -18.17
C ALA A 9 3.00 0.99 -17.12
N LEU A 10 3.05 2.17 -16.48
CA LEU A 10 1.99 2.61 -15.56
C LEU A 10 0.69 2.95 -16.27
N GLU A 11 0.77 3.61 -17.44
CA GLU A 11 -0.41 3.95 -18.22
C GLU A 11 -1.14 2.69 -18.70
N LEU A 12 -0.43 1.72 -19.24
CA LEU A 12 -1.02 0.44 -19.64
C LEU A 12 -1.77 -0.22 -18.49
N ARG A 13 -1.19 -0.19 -17.27
CA ARG A 13 -1.85 -0.75 -16.09
C ARG A 13 -3.06 0.07 -15.65
N ALA A 14 -2.98 1.41 -15.70
CA ALA A 14 -4.09 2.28 -15.34
C ALA A 14 -5.27 2.08 -16.30
N PHE A 15 -5.02 2.09 -17.62
CA PHE A 15 -6.05 1.82 -18.63
C PHE A 15 -6.65 0.42 -18.49
N ALA A 16 -5.86 -0.60 -18.17
CA ALA A 16 -6.38 -1.95 -17.94
C ALA A 16 -7.20 -2.05 -16.64
N ALA A 17 -6.99 -1.18 -15.65
CA ALA A 17 -7.73 -1.19 -14.39
C ALA A 17 -9.11 -0.50 -14.51
N VAL A 18 -9.26 0.54 -15.34
CA VAL A 18 -10.52 1.28 -15.52
C VAL A 18 -11.70 0.37 -15.89
N PRO A 19 -11.62 -0.48 -16.94
CA PRO A 19 -12.70 -1.40 -17.27
C PRO A 19 -13.05 -2.37 -16.13
N ARG A 20 -12.05 -2.78 -15.31
CA ARG A 20 -12.28 -3.68 -14.17
C ARG A 20 -13.11 -3.04 -13.07
N VAL A 21 -12.99 -1.73 -12.85
CA VAL A 21 -13.87 -0.99 -11.93
C VAL A 21 -15.30 -0.95 -12.47
N TRP A 22 -15.47 -0.87 -13.79
CA TRP A 22 -16.79 -0.78 -14.44
C TRP A 22 -17.50 -2.14 -14.59
N LEU A 23 -16.81 -3.26 -14.56
CA LEU A 23 -17.41 -4.61 -14.74
C LEU A 23 -18.56 -4.93 -13.76
N GLY A 24 -18.75 -4.15 -12.71
CA GLY A 24 -19.90 -4.23 -11.82
C GLY A 24 -21.25 -3.84 -12.45
N GLY A 25 -21.27 -3.20 -13.63
CA GLY A 25 -22.47 -2.91 -14.43
C GLY A 25 -23.47 -1.92 -13.83
N ARG A 26 -23.19 -1.34 -12.66
CA ARG A 26 -24.06 -0.38 -11.97
C ARG A 26 -23.66 1.05 -12.31
N GLY A 27 -24.61 2.00 -12.34
CA GLY A 27 -24.30 3.41 -12.61
C GLY A 27 -23.28 4.04 -11.64
N GLU A 28 -23.25 3.57 -10.40
CA GLU A 28 -22.23 3.97 -9.41
C GLU A 28 -20.83 3.48 -9.78
N ALA A 29 -20.70 2.27 -10.34
CA ALA A 29 -19.44 1.73 -10.80
C ALA A 29 -18.86 2.55 -11.98
N LEU A 30 -19.73 3.03 -12.89
CA LEU A 30 -19.31 3.91 -13.98
C LEU A 30 -18.77 5.26 -13.44
N ARG A 31 -19.47 5.87 -12.48
CA ARG A 31 -18.99 7.11 -11.84
C ARG A 31 -17.65 6.91 -11.12
N ALA A 32 -17.47 5.79 -10.45
CA ALA A 32 -16.22 5.42 -9.80
C ALA A 32 -15.08 5.23 -10.82
N ALA A 33 -15.35 4.54 -11.94
CA ALA A 33 -14.39 4.33 -13.02
C ALA A 33 -13.99 5.66 -13.69
N LEU A 34 -14.95 6.56 -13.95
CA LEU A 34 -14.65 7.89 -14.48
C LEU A 34 -13.83 8.75 -13.52
N ARG A 35 -14.16 8.71 -12.21
CA ARG A 35 -13.38 9.42 -11.19
C ARG A 35 -11.94 8.88 -11.15
N TYR A 36 -11.76 7.56 -11.15
CA TYR A 36 -10.44 6.95 -11.23
C TYR A 36 -9.69 7.40 -12.48
N LEU A 37 -10.33 7.35 -13.65
CA LEU A 37 -9.72 7.76 -14.93
C LEU A 37 -9.26 9.24 -14.88
N LEU A 38 -10.08 10.15 -14.37
CA LEU A 38 -9.73 11.57 -14.27
C LEU A 38 -8.51 11.81 -13.38
N PHE A 39 -8.45 11.16 -12.20
CA PHE A 39 -7.27 11.26 -11.33
C PHE A 39 -6.03 10.62 -11.97
N ALA A 40 -6.19 9.49 -12.64
CA ALA A 40 -5.09 8.84 -13.33
C ALA A 40 -4.54 9.71 -14.47
N LEU A 41 -5.40 10.31 -15.30
CA LEU A 41 -5.01 11.20 -16.40
C LEU A 41 -4.35 12.49 -15.89
N ALA A 42 -4.94 13.15 -14.89
CA ALA A 42 -4.35 14.34 -14.29
C ALA A 42 -2.94 14.04 -13.74
N GLY A 43 -2.80 12.92 -13.02
CA GLY A 43 -1.50 12.47 -12.54
C GLY A 43 -0.50 12.17 -13.65
N SER A 44 -0.97 11.60 -14.74
CA SER A 44 -0.16 11.33 -15.95
C SER A 44 0.37 12.59 -16.60
N LEU A 45 -0.50 13.58 -16.77
CA LEU A 45 -0.13 14.86 -17.40
C LEU A 45 0.89 15.61 -16.53
N MET A 46 0.71 15.62 -15.20
CA MET A 46 1.70 16.22 -14.29
C MET A 46 3.05 15.51 -14.38
N TYR A 47 3.05 14.19 -14.40
CA TYR A 47 4.27 13.40 -14.55
C TYR A 47 4.98 13.69 -15.89
N LEU A 48 4.24 13.67 -17.00
CA LEU A 48 4.79 13.97 -18.32
C LEU A 48 5.37 15.38 -18.42
N LEU A 49 4.68 16.37 -17.86
CA LEU A 49 5.18 17.74 -17.84
C LEU A 49 6.52 17.83 -17.11
N GLY A 50 6.64 17.18 -15.94
CA GLY A 50 7.92 17.11 -15.23
C GLY A 50 9.00 16.36 -16.02
N ALA A 51 8.66 15.29 -16.71
CA ALA A 51 9.59 14.56 -17.57
C ALA A 51 10.07 15.41 -18.75
N VAL A 52 9.19 16.20 -19.37
CA VAL A 52 9.55 17.14 -20.43
C VAL A 52 10.54 18.22 -19.92
N LEU A 53 10.30 18.74 -18.71
CA LEU A 53 11.21 19.70 -18.08
C LEU A 53 12.60 19.08 -17.85
N LEU A 54 12.67 17.85 -17.32
CA LEU A 54 13.96 17.16 -17.15
C LEU A 54 14.66 16.90 -18.48
N TYR A 55 13.91 16.45 -19.50
CA TYR A 55 14.49 16.22 -20.82
C TYR A 55 15.02 17.51 -21.46
N GLY A 56 14.27 18.61 -21.34
CA GLY A 56 14.70 19.90 -21.83
C GLY A 56 15.96 20.46 -21.15
N ALA A 57 16.11 20.19 -19.84
CA ALA A 57 17.26 20.66 -19.07
C ALA A 57 18.49 19.76 -19.22
N TYR A 58 18.33 18.44 -19.26
CA TYR A 58 19.45 17.50 -19.18
C TYR A 58 19.61 16.60 -20.42
N GLY A 59 18.73 16.70 -21.42
CA GLY A 59 18.80 15.94 -22.67
C GLY A 59 18.54 14.43 -22.51
N THR A 60 18.17 13.96 -21.32
CA THR A 60 17.98 12.53 -21.03
C THR A 60 16.85 12.29 -20.00
N LEU A 61 16.25 11.10 -20.08
CA LEU A 61 15.33 10.56 -19.06
C LEU A 61 15.85 9.23 -18.50
N ASP A 62 17.08 8.85 -18.81
CA ASP A 62 17.68 7.67 -18.20
C ASP A 62 18.02 7.95 -16.73
N ILE A 63 17.56 7.05 -15.86
CA ILE A 63 17.68 7.19 -14.41
C ILE A 63 19.15 7.29 -13.97
N SER A 64 20.01 6.47 -14.57
CA SER A 64 21.42 6.41 -14.18
C SER A 64 22.17 7.69 -14.60
N LEU A 65 21.84 8.25 -15.76
CA LEU A 65 22.43 9.50 -16.24
C LEU A 65 21.91 10.70 -15.43
N LEU A 66 20.61 10.76 -15.17
CA LEU A 66 20.01 11.84 -14.38
C LEU A 66 20.60 11.93 -12.98
N SER A 67 20.90 10.78 -12.33
CA SER A 67 21.47 10.76 -10.98
C SER A 67 22.82 11.49 -10.86
N GLY A 68 23.57 11.58 -11.96
CA GLY A 68 24.85 12.30 -12.01
C GLY A 68 24.77 13.71 -12.62
N LEU A 69 23.70 14.01 -13.37
CA LEU A 69 23.55 15.27 -14.09
C LEU A 69 22.62 16.27 -13.38
N ALA A 70 21.58 15.76 -12.69
CA ALA A 70 20.58 16.63 -12.11
C ALA A 70 21.09 17.38 -10.88
N LEU A 71 21.11 18.69 -10.97
CA LEU A 71 21.51 19.60 -9.90
C LEU A 71 20.29 20.16 -9.16
N PRO A 72 20.44 20.60 -7.88
CA PRO A 72 19.38 21.21 -7.09
C PRO A 72 19.09 22.64 -7.56
N GLU A 73 18.42 22.78 -8.69
CA GLU A 73 18.06 24.03 -9.34
C GLU A 73 16.55 24.12 -9.60
N PRO A 74 15.97 25.31 -9.85
CA PRO A 74 14.52 25.52 -9.94
C PRO A 74 13.81 24.60 -10.92
N ILE A 75 14.43 24.31 -12.07
CA ILE A 75 13.83 23.44 -13.08
C ILE A 75 13.74 21.99 -12.59
N ALA A 76 14.78 21.49 -11.93
CA ALA A 76 14.81 20.13 -11.37
C ALA A 76 13.84 19.99 -10.20
N TRP A 77 13.74 20.99 -9.31
CA TRP A 77 12.76 21.01 -8.23
C TRP A 77 11.33 21.04 -8.76
N THR A 78 11.05 21.88 -9.78
CA THR A 78 9.72 21.94 -10.40
C THR A 78 9.35 20.62 -11.05
N ALA A 79 10.27 20.02 -11.79
CA ALA A 79 10.07 18.72 -12.41
C ALA A 79 9.83 17.60 -11.37
N ALA A 80 10.68 17.54 -10.33
CA ALA A 80 10.53 16.57 -9.24
C ALA A 80 9.19 16.72 -8.52
N ALA A 81 8.75 17.97 -8.25
CA ALA A 81 7.46 18.25 -7.60
C ALA A 81 6.28 17.83 -8.49
N LEU A 82 6.28 18.16 -9.78
CA LEU A 82 5.25 17.78 -10.74
C LEU A 82 5.16 16.25 -10.89
N MET A 83 6.30 15.59 -11.09
CA MET A 83 6.34 14.14 -11.24
C MET A 83 5.88 13.43 -9.95
N THR A 84 6.37 13.89 -8.80
CA THR A 84 5.94 13.36 -7.50
C THR A 84 4.44 13.58 -7.30
N GLY A 85 3.93 14.80 -7.46
CA GLY A 85 2.51 15.13 -7.32
C GLY A 85 1.61 14.26 -8.21
N GLY A 86 2.01 14.07 -9.48
CA GLY A 86 1.31 13.19 -10.41
C GLY A 86 1.28 11.72 -9.96
N LEU A 87 2.40 11.22 -9.42
CA LEU A 87 2.48 9.87 -8.87
C LEU A 87 1.70 9.72 -7.57
N LEU A 88 1.64 10.77 -6.70
CA LEU A 88 0.81 10.76 -5.49
C LEU A 88 -0.68 10.63 -5.83
N ALA A 89 -1.16 11.29 -6.87
CA ALA A 89 -2.54 11.16 -7.34
C ALA A 89 -2.85 9.71 -7.77
N LYS A 90 -1.93 9.06 -8.49
CA LYS A 90 -2.04 7.66 -8.91
C LYS A 90 -1.88 6.67 -7.75
N THR A 91 -1.10 7.01 -6.74
CA THR A 91 -0.91 6.18 -5.54
C THR A 91 -2.08 6.29 -4.56
N ALA A 92 -2.97 7.26 -4.77
CA ALA A 92 -4.05 7.61 -3.84
C ALA A 92 -3.57 8.00 -2.44
N LEU A 93 -2.46 8.75 -2.34
CA LEU A 93 -2.05 9.34 -1.08
C LEU A 93 -3.02 10.47 -0.69
N PHE A 94 -3.32 10.62 0.60
CA PHE A 94 -4.10 11.76 1.08
C PHE A 94 -3.43 13.10 0.68
N PRO A 95 -4.20 14.09 0.22
CA PRO A 95 -5.66 14.17 0.07
C PRO A 95 -6.21 13.61 -1.26
N LEU A 96 -5.35 13.10 -2.15
CA LEU A 96 -5.71 12.65 -3.50
C LEU A 96 -6.34 11.24 -3.56
N HIS A 97 -6.72 10.67 -2.41
CA HIS A 97 -7.25 9.31 -2.26
C HIS A 97 -8.72 9.13 -2.59
N ILE A 98 -9.47 10.21 -2.82
CA ILE A 98 -10.95 10.21 -2.90
C ILE A 98 -11.53 9.34 -4.02
N TRP A 99 -10.72 8.96 -4.99
CA TRP A 99 -11.12 8.05 -6.06
C TRP A 99 -11.03 6.57 -5.65
N LEU A 100 -10.17 6.22 -4.68
CA LEU A 100 -9.82 4.82 -4.38
C LEU A 100 -10.95 4.04 -3.69
N PRO A 101 -11.60 4.52 -2.59
CA PRO A 101 -12.68 3.74 -1.97
C PRO A 101 -13.87 3.49 -2.90
N PRO A 102 -14.38 4.46 -3.69
CA PRO A 102 -15.44 4.19 -4.66
C PRO A 102 -15.00 3.22 -5.77
N ALA A 103 -13.73 3.27 -6.21
CA ALA A 103 -13.21 2.35 -7.22
C ALA A 103 -13.22 0.90 -6.70
N HIS A 104 -12.91 0.68 -5.42
CA HIS A 104 -13.01 -0.63 -4.79
C HIS A 104 -14.47 -1.11 -4.65
N ALA A 105 -15.37 -0.22 -4.22
CA ALA A 105 -16.79 -0.57 -4.06
C ALA A 105 -17.47 -0.90 -5.41
N GLY A 106 -16.99 -0.35 -6.52
CA GLY A 106 -17.52 -0.61 -7.86
C GLY A 106 -16.91 -1.84 -8.54
N ALA A 107 -15.72 -2.27 -8.13
CA ALA A 107 -14.99 -3.36 -8.78
C ALA A 107 -15.37 -4.73 -8.20
N PRO A 108 -15.33 -5.80 -9.02
CA PRO A 108 -15.34 -7.17 -8.48
C PRO A 108 -14.14 -7.39 -7.54
N ALA A 109 -14.27 -8.29 -6.57
CA ALA A 109 -13.23 -8.55 -5.55
C ALA A 109 -11.83 -8.84 -6.14
N ALA A 110 -11.76 -9.55 -7.27
CA ALA A 110 -10.49 -9.78 -7.98
C ALA A 110 -9.92 -8.48 -8.57
N GLY A 111 -10.76 -7.58 -9.06
CA GLY A 111 -10.39 -6.24 -9.53
C GLY A 111 -9.84 -5.39 -8.38
N SER A 112 -10.53 -5.37 -7.26
CA SER A 112 -10.10 -4.70 -6.03
C SER A 112 -8.78 -5.25 -5.50
N ALA A 113 -8.59 -6.56 -5.52
CA ALA A 113 -7.31 -7.18 -5.14
C ALA A 113 -6.15 -6.67 -6.01
N ILE A 114 -6.33 -6.64 -7.33
CA ILE A 114 -5.30 -6.15 -8.28
C ILE A 114 -5.07 -4.64 -8.11
N LEU A 115 -6.12 -3.85 -7.96
CA LEU A 115 -6.04 -2.41 -7.76
C LEU A 115 -5.22 -2.09 -6.50
N SER A 116 -5.55 -2.72 -5.38
CA SER A 116 -4.85 -2.54 -4.12
C SER A 116 -3.44 -3.13 -4.10
N ALA A 117 -3.23 -4.31 -4.70
CA ALA A 117 -1.95 -5.00 -4.63
C ALA A 117 -0.90 -4.45 -5.62
N LEU A 118 -1.30 -4.10 -6.84
CA LEU A 118 -0.34 -3.81 -7.92
C LEU A 118 -0.41 -2.37 -8.42
N VAL A 119 -1.61 -1.84 -8.70
CA VAL A 119 -1.75 -0.56 -9.41
C VAL A 119 -1.15 0.58 -8.60
N ILE A 120 -1.57 0.74 -7.35
CA ILE A 120 -1.09 1.81 -6.47
C ILE A 120 0.38 1.65 -6.08
N LYS A 121 0.89 0.40 -5.94
CA LYS A 121 2.30 0.15 -5.62
C LYS A 121 3.24 0.47 -6.78
N GLY A 122 2.78 0.28 -8.02
CA GLY A 122 3.57 0.67 -9.19
C GLY A 122 3.86 2.17 -9.21
N SER A 123 2.87 3.00 -8.90
CA SER A 123 3.05 4.45 -8.81
C SER A 123 3.94 4.84 -7.64
N TRP A 124 3.76 4.24 -6.46
CA TRP A 124 4.64 4.44 -5.31
C TRP A 124 6.09 4.03 -5.62
N PHE A 125 6.29 2.88 -6.25
CA PHE A 125 7.62 2.41 -6.63
C PHE A 125 8.33 3.40 -7.57
N LEU A 126 7.58 4.06 -8.46
CA LEU A 126 8.14 5.13 -9.27
C LEU A 126 8.54 6.36 -8.45
N VAL A 127 7.80 6.71 -7.40
CA VAL A 127 8.25 7.77 -6.47
C VAL A 127 9.59 7.37 -5.83
N VAL A 128 9.72 6.12 -5.39
CA VAL A 128 10.99 5.59 -4.84
C VAL A 128 12.13 5.71 -5.86
N ARG A 129 11.89 5.27 -7.09
CA ARG A 129 12.89 5.36 -8.18
C ARG A 129 13.26 6.80 -8.53
N LEU A 130 12.27 7.69 -8.57
CA LEU A 130 12.49 9.10 -8.84
C LEU A 130 13.35 9.76 -7.76
N TRP A 131 13.03 9.51 -6.48
CA TRP A 131 13.67 10.16 -5.35
C TRP A 131 15.05 9.62 -5.02
N PHE A 132 15.22 8.29 -5.05
CA PHE A 132 16.46 7.65 -4.59
C PHE A 132 17.43 7.28 -5.72
N ASP A 133 16.93 7.17 -6.96
CA ASP A 133 17.78 6.72 -8.06
C ASP A 133 17.94 7.75 -9.17
N ALA A 134 16.90 8.53 -9.51
CA ALA A 134 16.98 9.51 -10.59
C ALA A 134 17.44 10.90 -10.11
N LEU A 135 16.91 11.36 -8.97
CA LEU A 135 17.08 12.73 -8.48
C LEU A 135 17.58 12.80 -7.02
N PRO A 136 18.52 11.94 -6.57
CA PRO A 136 18.95 11.91 -5.16
C PRO A 136 19.55 13.24 -4.68
N GLY A 137 20.20 14.01 -5.57
CA GLY A 137 20.77 15.32 -5.26
C GLY A 137 19.77 16.48 -5.30
N VAL A 138 18.56 16.25 -5.79
CA VAL A 138 17.52 17.29 -5.95
C VAL A 138 16.51 17.27 -4.80
N VAL A 139 16.21 16.07 -4.27
CA VAL A 139 15.25 15.89 -3.18
C VAL A 139 15.81 16.34 -1.85
N SER A 140 14.93 16.73 -0.93
CA SER A 140 15.33 17.29 0.36
C SER A 140 14.55 16.70 1.54
N LEU A 141 15.15 16.77 2.73
CA LEU A 141 14.47 16.32 3.95
C LEU A 141 13.14 17.04 4.21
N PRO A 142 13.00 18.38 4.07
CA PRO A 142 11.69 19.03 4.22
C PRO A 142 10.61 18.49 3.27
N ALA A 143 10.96 18.22 2.02
CA ALA A 143 10.02 17.61 1.08
C ALA A 143 9.67 16.19 1.47
N ALA A 144 10.62 15.39 1.97
CA ALA A 144 10.38 14.06 2.51
C ALA A 144 9.48 14.08 3.76
N GLN A 145 9.69 15.05 4.66
CA GLN A 145 8.82 15.28 5.83
C GLN A 145 7.38 15.60 5.40
N LEU A 146 7.20 16.39 4.34
CA LEU A 146 5.87 16.66 3.80
C LEU A 146 5.20 15.37 3.29
N LEU A 147 5.92 14.53 2.55
CA LEU A 147 5.39 13.24 2.09
C LEU A 147 4.96 12.35 3.28
N ALA A 148 5.78 12.27 4.31
CA ALA A 148 5.46 11.50 5.50
C ALA A 148 4.30 12.11 6.31
N ALA A 149 4.18 13.43 6.38
CA ALA A 149 3.04 14.11 7.00
C ALA A 149 1.73 13.79 6.28
N LEU A 150 1.73 13.80 4.94
CA LEU A 150 0.58 13.34 4.13
C LEU A 150 0.32 11.85 4.36
N GLY A 151 1.37 11.04 4.51
CA GLY A 151 1.28 9.64 4.89
C GLY A 151 0.64 9.44 6.27
N ALA A 152 1.06 10.19 7.27
CA ALA A 152 0.47 10.18 8.61
C ALA A 152 -1.01 10.58 8.59
N ALA A 153 -1.37 11.62 7.84
CA ALA A 153 -2.76 12.02 7.64
C ALA A 153 -3.57 10.90 6.96
N ALA A 154 -2.99 10.20 5.97
CA ALA A 154 -3.62 9.04 5.34
C ALA A 154 -3.85 7.90 6.33
N ILE A 155 -2.88 7.61 7.23
CA ILE A 155 -3.03 6.59 8.29
C ILE A 155 -4.21 6.94 9.19
N VAL A 156 -4.26 8.15 9.72
CA VAL A 156 -5.32 8.57 10.66
C VAL A 156 -6.68 8.62 9.98
N LEU A 157 -6.80 9.37 8.89
CA LEU A 157 -8.09 9.59 8.22
C LEU A 157 -8.61 8.34 7.53
N GLY A 158 -7.71 7.55 6.92
CA GLY A 158 -8.05 6.25 6.34
C GLY A 158 -8.54 5.26 7.40
N SER A 159 -7.91 5.22 8.57
CA SER A 159 -8.32 4.35 9.68
C SER A 159 -9.64 4.79 10.30
N ILE A 160 -9.86 6.09 10.52
CA ILE A 160 -11.15 6.62 10.97
C ILE A 160 -12.24 6.31 9.92
N GLY A 161 -11.92 6.49 8.64
CA GLY A 161 -12.80 6.12 7.54
C GLY A 161 -13.16 4.64 7.57
N ALA A 162 -12.20 3.74 7.80
CA ALA A 162 -12.42 2.30 7.90
C ALA A 162 -13.33 1.94 9.09
N LEU A 163 -13.07 2.50 10.28
CA LEU A 163 -13.87 2.27 11.48
C LEU A 163 -15.33 2.72 11.37
N ARG A 164 -15.62 3.68 10.49
CA ARG A 164 -16.98 4.21 10.25
C ARG A 164 -17.75 3.44 9.17
N GLN A 165 -17.13 2.45 8.52
CA GLN A 165 -17.81 1.73 7.45
C GLN A 165 -18.75 0.65 7.99
N GLU A 166 -19.90 0.55 7.38
CA GLU A 166 -20.88 -0.54 7.62
C GLU A 166 -20.65 -1.73 6.70
N ARG A 167 -19.95 -1.53 5.57
CA ARG A 167 -19.67 -2.54 4.56
C ARG A 167 -18.22 -3.02 4.63
N LEU A 168 -18.05 -4.35 4.59
CA LEU A 168 -16.75 -4.98 4.72
C LEU A 168 -15.77 -4.56 3.61
N GLU A 169 -16.22 -4.56 2.35
CA GLU A 169 -15.38 -4.14 1.21
C GLU A 169 -14.92 -2.69 1.31
N LEU A 170 -15.81 -1.78 1.78
CA LEU A 170 -15.45 -0.38 1.99
C LEU A 170 -14.49 -0.21 3.17
N LEU A 171 -14.66 -0.96 4.25
CA LEU A 171 -13.69 -0.98 5.35
C LEU A 171 -12.31 -1.38 4.84
N VAL A 172 -12.22 -2.46 4.05
CA VAL A 172 -10.95 -2.91 3.43
C VAL A 172 -10.39 -1.86 2.48
N ALA A 173 -11.23 -1.12 1.76
CA ALA A 173 -10.80 -0.04 0.88
C ALA A 173 -10.19 1.15 1.65
N TYR A 174 -10.86 1.64 2.69
CA TYR A 174 -10.32 2.72 3.53
C TYR A 174 -9.08 2.30 4.31
N SER A 175 -9.02 1.05 4.77
CA SER A 175 -7.79 0.52 5.37
C SER A 175 -6.65 0.42 4.35
N THR A 176 -6.92 0.36 3.03
CA THR A 176 -5.88 0.51 2.00
C THR A 176 -5.32 1.92 1.97
N VAL A 177 -6.18 2.95 2.08
CA VAL A 177 -5.74 4.36 2.18
C VAL A 177 -4.81 4.53 3.39
N ALA A 178 -5.18 4.00 4.55
CA ALA A 178 -4.34 4.04 5.74
C ALA A 178 -2.99 3.36 5.51
N GLN A 179 -3.00 2.16 4.95
CA GLN A 179 -1.78 1.39 4.72
C GLN A 179 -0.84 1.99 3.65
N ILE A 180 -1.38 2.74 2.67
CA ILE A 180 -0.56 3.53 1.75
C ILE A 180 0.28 4.56 2.51
N GLY A 181 -0.28 5.15 3.56
CA GLY A 181 0.42 6.14 4.39
C GLY A 181 1.75 5.63 4.93
N TYR A 182 1.81 4.37 5.37
CA TYR A 182 3.05 3.76 5.88
C TYR A 182 4.17 3.73 4.83
N LEU A 183 3.84 3.56 3.55
CA LEU A 183 4.82 3.54 2.47
C LEU A 183 5.54 4.87 2.30
N PHE A 184 4.94 5.97 2.77
CA PHE A 184 5.53 7.30 2.67
C PHE A 184 6.33 7.72 3.90
N LEU A 185 6.19 7.01 5.02
CA LEU A 185 7.01 7.27 6.21
C LEU A 185 8.50 6.94 5.99
N MET A 186 8.82 6.06 5.04
CA MET A 186 10.20 5.72 4.71
C MET A 186 11.01 6.91 4.16
N PHE A 187 10.35 7.88 3.50
CA PHE A 187 11.06 8.95 2.79
C PHE A 187 11.93 9.82 3.70
N PRO A 188 11.41 10.41 4.80
CA PRO A 188 12.28 11.18 5.70
C PRO A 188 13.25 10.30 6.49
N LEU A 189 12.91 9.05 6.76
CA LEU A 189 13.77 8.11 7.47
C LEU A 189 14.99 7.67 6.65
N ALA A 190 14.98 7.88 5.34
CA ALA A 190 16.11 7.63 4.47
C ALA A 190 17.19 8.73 4.54
N PHE A 191 16.90 9.88 5.17
CA PHE A 191 17.87 10.97 5.38
C PHE A 191 18.58 10.77 6.72
N GLY A 192 19.91 10.97 6.69
CA GLY A 192 20.74 10.91 7.90
C GLY A 192 20.48 12.06 8.88
N VAL A 193 21.16 12.01 10.02
CA VAL A 193 21.18 13.08 11.02
C VAL A 193 21.72 14.34 10.36
N GLY A 194 20.93 15.43 10.37
CA GLY A 194 21.32 16.68 9.71
C GLY A 194 20.80 16.88 8.29
N GLY A 195 20.05 15.91 7.74
CA GLY A 195 19.44 16.06 6.41
C GLY A 195 20.39 15.83 5.24
N GLU A 196 21.46 15.09 5.47
CA GLU A 196 22.36 14.64 4.41
C GLU A 196 21.61 13.86 3.31
N ALA A 197 22.22 13.75 2.13
CA ALA A 197 21.60 13.06 0.99
C ALA A 197 21.05 11.67 1.40
N PRO A 198 19.92 11.24 0.81
CA PRO A 198 19.26 10.02 1.25
C PRO A 198 20.19 8.80 1.14
N VAL A 199 20.36 8.11 2.26
CA VAL A 199 21.20 6.91 2.34
C VAL A 199 20.40 5.73 1.78
N ARG A 200 20.98 5.05 0.81
CA ARG A 200 20.41 3.79 0.30
C ARG A 200 20.69 2.70 1.32
N GLY A 201 19.66 2.00 1.77
CA GLY A 201 19.86 0.92 2.74
C GLY A 201 18.58 0.39 3.35
N ALA A 202 18.65 -0.01 4.61
CA ALA A 202 17.61 -0.71 5.35
C ALA A 202 16.19 -0.08 5.25
N VAL A 203 16.10 1.24 5.21
CA VAL A 203 14.80 1.95 5.09
C VAL A 203 14.14 1.74 3.72
N ARG A 204 14.91 1.72 2.65
CA ARG A 204 14.39 1.41 1.31
C ARG A 204 13.89 -0.02 1.24
N ASP A 205 14.66 -0.95 1.80
CA ASP A 205 14.28 -2.35 1.89
C ASP A 205 13.02 -2.53 2.75
N ALA A 206 12.92 -1.80 3.87
CA ALA A 206 11.71 -1.73 4.69
C ALA A 206 10.50 -1.27 3.90
N GLY A 207 10.62 -0.20 3.10
CA GLY A 207 9.54 0.30 2.25
C GLY A 207 9.09 -0.73 1.21
N VAL A 208 10.03 -1.40 0.54
CA VAL A 208 9.74 -2.46 -0.44
C VAL A 208 9.08 -3.66 0.24
N LEU A 209 9.62 -4.10 1.38
CA LEU A 209 9.04 -5.21 2.16
C LEU A 209 7.62 -4.88 2.64
N GLN A 210 7.39 -3.65 3.13
CA GLN A 210 6.06 -3.17 3.49
C GLN A 210 5.11 -3.19 2.29
N ALA A 211 5.57 -2.76 1.11
CA ALA A 211 4.75 -2.76 -0.10
C ALA A 211 4.34 -4.17 -0.53
N ILE A 212 5.27 -5.14 -0.49
CA ILE A 212 5.02 -6.55 -0.85
C ILE A 212 4.11 -7.21 0.19
N SER A 213 4.39 -7.02 1.48
CA SER A 213 3.56 -7.56 2.58
C SER A 213 2.14 -7.02 2.50
N HIS A 214 1.98 -5.71 2.32
CA HIS A 214 0.69 -5.09 2.13
C HIS A 214 -0.02 -5.61 0.86
N ALA A 215 0.69 -5.80 -0.25
CA ALA A 215 0.10 -6.28 -1.50
C ALA A 215 -0.51 -7.67 -1.34
N THR A 216 0.23 -8.60 -0.75
CA THR A 216 -0.22 -9.98 -0.53
C THR A 216 -1.35 -10.06 0.50
N ALA A 217 -1.24 -9.34 1.62
CA ALA A 217 -2.28 -9.28 2.65
C ALA A 217 -3.59 -8.69 2.08
N LYS A 218 -3.52 -7.57 1.36
CA LYS A 218 -4.71 -6.93 0.77
C LYS A 218 -5.34 -7.76 -0.32
N ALA A 219 -4.56 -8.43 -1.16
CA ALA A 219 -5.10 -9.35 -2.14
C ALA A 219 -5.90 -10.49 -1.47
N GLY A 220 -5.36 -11.08 -0.40
CA GLY A 220 -6.06 -12.09 0.41
C GLY A 220 -7.33 -11.53 1.08
N MET A 221 -7.24 -10.34 1.67
CA MET A 221 -8.34 -9.71 2.38
C MET A 221 -9.50 -9.32 1.44
N PHE A 222 -9.24 -8.68 0.30
CA PHE A 222 -10.27 -8.37 -0.69
C PHE A 222 -10.89 -9.63 -1.27
N ARG A 223 -10.07 -10.66 -1.52
CA ARG A 223 -10.58 -11.93 -2.00
C ARG A 223 -11.51 -12.57 -0.96
N ALA A 224 -11.13 -12.60 0.30
CA ALA A 224 -11.97 -13.15 1.37
C ALA A 224 -13.27 -12.33 1.55
N ALA A 225 -13.20 -11.01 1.55
CA ALA A 225 -14.38 -10.14 1.61
C ALA A 225 -15.35 -10.39 0.45
N GLY A 226 -14.83 -10.52 -0.77
CA GLY A 226 -15.64 -10.84 -1.94
C GLY A 226 -16.26 -12.25 -1.90
N LEU A 227 -15.58 -13.24 -1.31
CA LEU A 227 -16.15 -14.58 -1.09
C LEU A 227 -17.29 -14.54 -0.07
N ILE A 228 -17.16 -13.73 1.00
CA ILE A 228 -18.22 -13.49 1.97
C ILE A 228 -19.41 -12.83 1.26
N TYR A 229 -19.19 -11.77 0.50
CA TYR A 229 -20.24 -11.10 -0.28
C TYR A 229 -20.96 -12.07 -1.23
N ALA A 230 -20.21 -12.85 -1.99
CA ALA A 230 -20.77 -13.81 -2.95
C ALA A 230 -21.59 -14.93 -2.28
N SER A 231 -21.22 -15.33 -1.06
CA SER A 231 -21.92 -16.38 -0.31
C SER A 231 -23.11 -15.86 0.47
N MET A 232 -23.04 -14.65 1.03
CA MET A 232 -24.08 -14.06 1.88
C MET A 232 -25.08 -13.22 1.07
N GLY A 233 -24.70 -12.75 -0.12
CA GLY A 233 -25.46 -11.75 -0.91
C GLY A 233 -25.31 -10.31 -0.40
N HIS A 234 -24.58 -10.10 0.70
CA HIS A 234 -24.27 -8.81 1.30
C HIS A 234 -22.94 -8.84 2.05
N ASP A 235 -22.43 -7.65 2.41
CA ASP A 235 -21.17 -7.46 3.16
C ASP A 235 -21.35 -6.51 4.37
N ARG A 236 -22.59 -6.37 4.90
CA ARG A 236 -22.84 -5.53 6.09
C ARG A 236 -22.21 -6.17 7.31
N ILE A 237 -21.28 -5.46 7.95
CA ILE A 237 -20.45 -5.97 9.03
C ILE A 237 -21.30 -6.41 10.24
N ALA A 238 -22.36 -5.68 10.55
CA ALA A 238 -23.27 -6.00 11.65
C ALA A 238 -24.00 -7.36 11.48
N ASP A 239 -24.21 -7.75 10.22
CA ASP A 239 -24.99 -8.94 9.84
C ASP A 239 -24.10 -10.17 9.55
N LEU A 240 -22.77 -10.08 9.83
CA LEU A 240 -21.82 -11.17 9.61
C LEU A 240 -21.69 -12.14 10.79
N ALA A 241 -22.60 -12.07 11.78
CA ALA A 241 -22.56 -12.98 12.92
C ALA A 241 -22.67 -14.46 12.48
N GLY A 242 -21.74 -15.29 12.96
CA GLY A 242 -21.70 -16.72 12.65
C GLY A 242 -21.03 -17.11 11.33
N VAL A 243 -20.61 -16.17 10.50
CA VAL A 243 -19.92 -16.44 9.23
C VAL A 243 -18.63 -17.24 9.44
N ALA A 244 -17.96 -17.07 10.59
CA ALA A 244 -16.79 -17.88 10.94
C ALA A 244 -17.05 -19.39 10.96
N ARG A 245 -18.27 -19.81 11.32
CA ARG A 245 -18.67 -21.24 11.31
C ARG A 245 -19.10 -21.70 9.93
N ALA A 246 -19.75 -20.83 9.17
CA ALA A 246 -20.24 -21.14 7.82
C ALA A 246 -19.12 -21.17 6.78
N MET A 247 -18.09 -20.31 6.92
CA MET A 247 -17.00 -20.11 5.98
C MET A 247 -15.64 -20.03 6.70
N PRO A 248 -15.21 -21.09 7.41
CA PRO A 248 -14.04 -21.01 8.30
C PRO A 248 -12.74 -20.69 7.57
N LEU A 249 -12.50 -21.24 6.37
CA LEU A 249 -11.29 -20.97 5.60
C LEU A 249 -11.22 -19.51 5.08
N THR A 250 -12.37 -18.98 4.65
CA THR A 250 -12.46 -17.58 4.19
C THR A 250 -12.21 -16.62 5.34
N VAL A 251 -12.80 -16.88 6.52
CA VAL A 251 -12.58 -16.04 7.70
C VAL A 251 -11.17 -16.16 8.22
N LEU A 252 -10.58 -17.36 8.20
CA LEU A 252 -9.17 -17.55 8.54
C LEU A 252 -8.26 -16.76 7.61
N ALA A 253 -8.49 -16.78 6.29
CA ALA A 253 -7.75 -15.99 5.33
C ALA A 253 -7.84 -14.48 5.62
N PHE A 254 -9.06 -13.99 5.93
CA PHE A 254 -9.27 -12.59 6.30
C PHE A 254 -8.53 -12.22 7.59
N ALA A 255 -8.62 -13.06 8.61
CA ALA A 255 -7.97 -12.85 9.90
C ALA A 255 -6.44 -12.83 9.78
N LEU A 256 -5.85 -13.82 9.10
CA LEU A 256 -4.39 -13.89 8.89
C LEU A 256 -3.86 -12.71 8.08
N ALA A 257 -4.58 -12.31 7.03
CA ALA A 257 -4.24 -11.11 6.26
C ALA A 257 -4.31 -9.84 7.13
N GLY A 258 -5.31 -9.74 8.00
CA GLY A 258 -5.43 -8.65 8.96
C GLY A 258 -4.29 -8.63 9.98
N LEU A 259 -3.92 -9.77 10.55
CA LEU A 259 -2.78 -9.91 11.46
C LEU A 259 -1.48 -9.47 10.77
N ALA A 260 -1.27 -9.88 9.52
CA ALA A 260 -0.12 -9.43 8.74
C ALA A 260 -0.10 -7.90 8.58
N LEU A 261 -1.25 -7.25 8.32
CA LEU A 261 -1.34 -5.78 8.21
C LEU A 261 -1.13 -5.05 9.54
N MET A 262 -1.44 -5.68 10.65
CA MET A 262 -1.17 -5.16 11.99
C MET A 262 0.33 -5.18 12.34
N GLY A 263 1.15 -5.86 11.55
CA GLY A 263 2.56 -6.06 11.86
C GLY A 263 2.79 -7.06 13.00
N VAL A 264 1.98 -8.12 13.06
CA VAL A 264 2.17 -9.20 14.04
C VAL A 264 3.23 -10.17 13.54
N ILE A 265 4.06 -10.70 14.46
CA ILE A 265 5.05 -11.75 14.17
C ILE A 265 4.34 -13.04 13.72
N PRO A 266 4.81 -13.70 12.68
CA PRO A 266 5.91 -13.46 11.77
C PRO A 266 5.43 -12.83 10.46
N SER A 267 5.29 -11.52 10.33
CA SER A 267 4.84 -10.90 9.08
C SER A 267 5.92 -10.02 8.45
N GLY A 268 5.85 -9.85 7.12
CA GLY A 268 6.73 -8.92 6.42
C GLY A 268 6.53 -7.47 6.88
N ALA A 269 5.31 -7.10 7.26
CA ALA A 269 5.03 -5.77 7.81
C ALA A 269 5.66 -5.57 9.20
N TYR A 270 5.76 -6.61 10.02
CA TYR A 270 6.49 -6.55 11.29
C TYR A 270 7.96 -6.18 11.09
N LEU A 271 8.65 -6.88 10.19
CA LEU A 271 10.04 -6.58 9.87
C LEU A 271 10.21 -5.19 9.27
N ALA A 272 9.36 -4.83 8.33
CA ALA A 272 9.39 -3.50 7.72
C ALA A 272 9.22 -2.40 8.76
N MET A 273 8.27 -2.56 9.68
CA MET A 273 8.05 -1.63 10.79
C MET A 273 9.25 -1.57 11.72
N GLY A 274 9.85 -2.71 12.08
CA GLY A 274 11.05 -2.78 12.92
C GLY A 274 12.22 -2.00 12.32
N LEU A 275 12.48 -2.15 11.01
CA LEU A 275 13.52 -1.40 10.29
C LEU A 275 13.22 0.11 10.26
N MET A 276 11.96 0.50 10.05
CA MET A 276 11.56 1.92 10.09
C MET A 276 11.70 2.52 11.49
N LEU A 277 11.35 1.78 12.53
CA LEU A 277 11.49 2.21 13.93
C LEU A 277 12.96 2.39 14.31
N ALA A 278 13.83 1.45 13.92
CA ALA A 278 15.27 1.57 14.12
C ALA A 278 15.82 2.82 13.43
N SER A 279 15.46 3.06 12.18
CA SER A 279 15.89 4.25 11.43
C SER A 279 15.33 5.55 12.02
N ALA A 280 14.12 5.55 12.58
CA ALA A 280 13.56 6.70 13.27
C ALA A 280 14.35 7.04 14.55
N ALA A 281 14.81 6.01 15.28
CA ALA A 281 15.64 6.18 16.46
C ALA A 281 17.04 6.71 16.09
N GLU A 282 17.69 6.10 15.08
CA GLU A 282 19.03 6.50 14.62
C GLU A 282 19.06 7.92 14.06
N SER A 283 18.02 8.33 13.31
CA SER A 283 17.93 9.68 12.73
C SER A 283 17.38 10.74 13.71
N GLY A 284 17.00 10.35 14.95
CA GLY A 284 16.39 11.24 15.93
C GLY A 284 14.96 11.69 15.60
N GLN A 285 14.31 11.08 14.63
CA GLN A 285 12.96 11.43 14.15
C GLN A 285 11.87 10.66 14.90
N TRP A 286 11.90 10.72 16.25
CA TRP A 286 11.04 9.94 17.16
C TRP A 286 9.52 10.10 16.90
N TRP A 287 9.08 11.22 16.34
CA TRP A 287 7.66 11.46 16.05
C TRP A 287 7.09 10.48 15.05
N TRP A 288 7.90 9.95 14.13
CA TRP A 288 7.47 8.91 13.21
C TRP A 288 7.26 7.57 13.90
N THR A 289 7.96 7.31 15.00
CA THR A 289 7.68 6.15 15.88
C THR A 289 6.26 6.19 16.41
N ALA A 290 5.79 7.35 16.89
CA ALA A 290 4.43 7.52 17.39
C ALA A 290 3.39 7.28 16.26
N VAL A 291 3.67 7.75 15.05
CA VAL A 291 2.79 7.52 13.88
C VAL A 291 2.73 6.04 13.50
N LEU A 292 3.88 5.36 13.45
CA LEU A 292 3.97 3.93 13.13
C LEU A 292 3.18 3.08 14.14
N GLN A 293 3.41 3.28 15.42
CA GLN A 293 2.75 2.51 16.49
C GLN A 293 1.27 2.87 16.64
N GLY A 294 0.93 4.16 16.59
CA GLY A 294 -0.46 4.61 16.63
C GLY A 294 -1.28 4.07 15.45
N GLY A 295 -0.69 4.04 14.28
CA GLY A 295 -1.31 3.45 13.10
C GLY A 295 -1.56 1.94 13.24
N ALA A 296 -0.63 1.19 13.84
CA ALA A 296 -0.82 -0.24 14.13
C ALA A 296 -2.00 -0.45 15.10
N ALA A 297 -2.16 0.40 16.12
CA ALA A 297 -3.31 0.36 17.03
C ALA A 297 -4.65 0.62 16.30
N PHE A 298 -4.70 1.57 15.35
CA PHE A 298 -5.87 1.77 14.51
C PHE A 298 -6.17 0.54 13.64
N THR A 299 -5.13 -0.09 13.09
CA THR A 299 -5.27 -1.32 12.31
C THR A 299 -5.89 -2.43 13.16
N ALA A 300 -5.41 -2.62 14.38
CA ALA A 300 -6.00 -3.54 15.35
C ALA A 300 -7.48 -3.21 15.62
N GLY A 301 -7.81 -1.93 15.80
CA GLY A 301 -9.17 -1.47 16.07
C GLY A 301 -10.18 -1.90 15.03
N TYR A 302 -9.95 -1.67 13.74
CA TYR A 302 -10.89 -2.09 12.70
C TYR A 302 -10.86 -3.60 12.45
N MET A 303 -9.76 -4.29 12.72
CA MET A 303 -9.73 -5.76 12.68
C MET A 303 -10.57 -6.38 13.80
N VAL A 304 -10.46 -5.85 15.02
CA VAL A 304 -11.28 -6.29 16.16
C VAL A 304 -12.77 -6.05 15.88
N LEU A 305 -13.12 -4.90 15.26
CA LEU A 305 -14.49 -4.59 14.87
C LEU A 305 -15.06 -5.67 13.93
N VAL A 306 -14.34 -6.04 12.89
CA VAL A 306 -14.81 -7.04 11.90
C VAL A 306 -14.84 -8.44 12.53
N LEU A 307 -13.72 -8.88 13.11
CA LEU A 307 -13.61 -10.24 13.65
C LEU A 307 -14.57 -10.45 14.83
N GLY A 308 -14.75 -9.42 15.68
CA GLY A 308 -15.72 -9.45 16.75
C GLY A 308 -17.15 -9.72 16.27
N ASN A 309 -17.55 -9.11 15.14
CA ASN A 309 -18.87 -9.40 14.55
C ASN A 309 -18.93 -10.80 13.92
N VAL A 310 -17.91 -11.18 13.14
CA VAL A 310 -17.87 -12.46 12.41
C VAL A 310 -17.89 -13.67 13.35
N PHE A 311 -17.26 -13.56 14.54
CA PHE A 311 -17.23 -14.61 15.56
C PHE A 311 -18.42 -14.60 16.53
N ARG A 312 -19.27 -13.57 16.50
CA ARG A 312 -20.48 -13.53 17.33
C ARG A 312 -21.38 -14.74 17.04
N ARG A 313 -22.10 -15.17 18.06
CA ARG A 313 -23.16 -16.18 17.89
C ARG A 313 -24.32 -15.57 17.08
N PRO A 314 -24.73 -16.18 15.98
CA PRO A 314 -25.86 -15.67 15.20
C PRO A 314 -27.14 -15.87 15.97
N GLN A 315 -28.06 -14.93 15.91
CA GLN A 315 -29.42 -15.05 16.46
C GLN A 315 -30.31 -15.91 15.56
N VAL A 316 -30.01 -15.91 14.26
CA VAL A 316 -30.71 -16.72 13.23
C VAL A 316 -29.65 -17.55 12.50
N PRO A 317 -29.93 -18.79 12.10
CA PRO A 317 -28.99 -19.61 11.35
C PRO A 317 -28.49 -18.89 10.10
N VAL A 318 -27.15 -18.91 9.86
CA VAL A 318 -26.53 -18.33 8.69
C VAL A 318 -26.94 -19.13 7.45
N VAL A 319 -27.66 -18.51 6.53
CA VAL A 319 -28.06 -19.09 5.26
C VAL A 319 -27.13 -18.58 4.17
N LEU A 320 -26.40 -19.48 3.52
CA LEU A 320 -25.56 -19.16 2.38
C LEU A 320 -26.40 -19.17 1.10
N VAL A 321 -26.49 -18.04 0.42
CA VAL A 321 -27.16 -17.91 -0.89
C VAL A 321 -26.42 -18.74 -1.96
N LYS A 322 -25.07 -18.79 -1.87
CA LYS A 322 -24.23 -19.54 -2.79
C LYS A 322 -23.03 -20.13 -2.07
N ARG A 323 -22.69 -21.37 -2.34
CA ARG A 323 -21.42 -21.96 -1.91
C ARG A 323 -20.30 -21.55 -2.83
N VAL A 324 -19.21 -21.05 -2.27
CA VAL A 324 -17.98 -20.71 -3.02
C VAL A 324 -17.10 -21.94 -3.19
N SER A 325 -16.26 -21.93 -4.22
CA SER A 325 -15.34 -23.06 -4.46
C SER A 325 -14.22 -23.09 -3.43
N LYS A 326 -13.83 -24.27 -2.99
CA LYS A 326 -12.72 -24.47 -2.07
C LYS A 326 -11.39 -23.96 -2.63
N LEU A 327 -11.20 -24.00 -3.94
CA LEU A 327 -10.04 -23.43 -4.60
C LEU A 327 -9.97 -21.91 -4.42
N SER A 328 -11.12 -21.23 -4.46
CA SER A 328 -11.16 -19.77 -4.23
C SER A 328 -10.84 -19.41 -2.77
N GLU A 329 -11.31 -20.19 -1.80
CA GLU A 329 -10.96 -20.02 -0.39
C GLU A 329 -9.47 -20.30 -0.15
N ALA A 330 -8.94 -21.39 -0.73
CA ALA A 330 -7.52 -21.73 -0.64
C ALA A 330 -6.61 -20.65 -1.26
N ALA A 331 -7.01 -20.05 -2.38
CA ALA A 331 -6.26 -18.96 -2.98
C ALA A 331 -6.20 -17.71 -2.08
N ALA A 332 -7.31 -17.36 -1.39
CA ALA A 332 -7.32 -16.26 -0.43
C ALA A 332 -6.41 -16.57 0.77
N LEU A 333 -6.48 -17.81 1.27
CA LEU A 333 -5.65 -18.26 2.39
C LEU A 333 -4.16 -18.29 2.03
N ALA A 334 -3.81 -18.77 0.83
CA ALA A 334 -2.43 -18.78 0.35
C ALA A 334 -1.82 -17.38 0.31
N LEU A 335 -2.56 -16.38 -0.17
CA LEU A 335 -2.11 -14.97 -0.20
C LEU A 335 -1.88 -14.43 1.22
N ALA A 336 -2.77 -14.75 2.16
CA ALA A 336 -2.63 -14.36 3.57
C ALA A 336 -1.40 -15.01 4.23
N ILE A 337 -1.19 -16.31 3.99
CA ILE A 337 -0.03 -17.05 4.46
C ILE A 337 1.26 -16.48 3.85
N CYS A 338 1.28 -16.17 2.54
CA CYS A 338 2.43 -15.54 1.91
C CYS A 338 2.83 -14.23 2.62
N SER A 339 1.85 -13.39 3.01
CA SER A 339 2.14 -12.15 3.73
C SER A 339 2.79 -12.37 5.10
N LEU A 340 2.39 -13.43 5.80
CA LEU A 340 3.01 -13.84 7.07
C LEU A 340 4.42 -14.43 6.85
N LEU A 341 4.59 -15.30 5.85
CA LEU A 341 5.85 -15.97 5.59
C LEU A 341 6.92 -15.05 4.99
N LEU A 342 6.58 -13.85 4.54
CA LEU A 342 7.55 -12.87 4.05
C LEU A 342 8.62 -12.52 5.09
N ALA A 343 8.34 -12.65 6.38
CA ALA A 343 9.34 -12.49 7.43
C ALA A 343 10.44 -13.56 7.34
N LEU A 344 10.11 -14.77 6.91
CA LEU A 344 11.08 -15.86 6.75
C LEU A 344 12.06 -15.61 5.59
N ALA A 345 11.65 -14.80 4.60
CA ALA A 345 12.54 -14.42 3.51
C ALA A 345 13.77 -13.62 4.00
N ALA A 346 13.66 -12.96 5.14
CA ALA A 346 14.78 -12.27 5.79
C ALA A 346 15.77 -13.22 6.51
N LEU A 347 15.37 -14.48 6.73
CA LEU A 347 16.21 -15.49 7.40
C LEU A 347 17.05 -16.31 6.40
N GLY A 348 16.75 -16.23 5.10
CA GLY A 348 17.47 -16.95 4.05
C GLY A 348 18.50 -16.07 3.34
N PRO A 349 19.41 -16.67 2.55
CA PRO A 349 20.27 -15.93 1.65
C PRO A 349 19.39 -15.34 0.53
N VAL A 350 18.81 -14.16 0.79
CA VAL A 350 18.12 -13.40 -0.25
C VAL A 350 19.16 -12.95 -1.25
N PRO A 351 18.96 -13.14 -2.57
CA PRO A 351 19.91 -12.65 -3.58
C PRO A 351 20.21 -11.18 -3.33
N GLY A 352 21.47 -10.84 -3.15
CA GLY A 352 22.04 -9.67 -2.50
C GLY A 352 21.69 -8.28 -3.03
N ASN A 353 20.56 -8.10 -3.70
CA ASN A 353 20.13 -6.82 -4.25
C ASN A 353 18.69 -6.41 -3.87
N LEU A 354 17.97 -7.22 -3.08
CA LEU A 354 16.62 -6.89 -2.64
C LEU A 354 16.57 -6.48 -1.17
N ILE A 355 17.49 -6.99 -0.35
CA ILE A 355 17.63 -6.64 1.05
C ILE A 355 19.14 -6.64 1.32
N SER A 356 19.76 -5.48 1.40
CA SER A 356 21.14 -5.36 1.86
C SER A 356 21.16 -5.76 3.34
N ASN A 357 21.78 -6.86 3.64
CA ASN A 357 21.88 -7.59 4.90
C ASN A 357 22.08 -6.69 6.16
N PRO A 358 21.03 -6.08 6.76
CA PRO A 358 21.20 -5.27 7.96
C PRO A 358 20.92 -6.04 9.25
N LEU A 359 20.38 -7.26 9.16
CA LEU A 359 20.10 -8.07 10.34
C LEU A 359 20.89 -9.36 10.25
N ALA A 360 22.04 -9.40 10.94
CA ALA A 360 22.66 -10.68 11.24
C ALA A 360 21.59 -11.59 11.89
N PRO A 361 21.57 -12.90 11.58
CA PRO A 361 20.58 -13.84 12.16
C PRO A 361 20.47 -13.76 13.69
N LYS A 362 21.51 -13.29 14.36
CA LYS A 362 21.57 -13.07 15.82
C LYS A 362 20.69 -11.90 16.30
N GLU A 363 20.57 -10.83 15.52
CA GLU A 363 19.74 -9.66 15.91
C GLU A 363 18.25 -9.90 15.65
N LEU A 364 17.93 -10.69 14.61
CA LEU A 364 16.56 -11.15 14.36
C LEU A 364 16.05 -12.08 15.47
N LEU A 365 16.90 -12.98 15.96
CA LEU A 365 16.55 -13.88 17.07
C LEU A 365 16.41 -13.13 18.39
N SER A 366 17.15 -12.06 18.63
CA SER A 366 17.02 -11.24 19.84
C SER A 366 15.78 -10.35 19.85
N THR A 367 15.20 -10.01 18.67
CA THR A 367 13.91 -9.28 18.55
C THR A 367 12.69 -10.21 18.56
N LEU A 368 12.91 -11.52 18.40
CA LEU A 368 11.86 -12.55 18.46
C LEU A 368 11.77 -13.23 19.84
N ALA A 369 12.75 -13.02 20.71
CA ALA A 369 12.77 -13.41 22.12
C ALA A 369 12.31 -12.28 23.02
#